data_90157072ef01cad15a92b374018e9c33
#
_entry.id   90157072ef01cad15a92b374018e9c33
#
_cell.length_a   1.000
_cell.length_b   1.000
_cell.length_c   1.000
_cell.angle_alpha   90.00
_cell.angle_beta   90.00
_cell.angle_gamma   90.00
#
_symmetry.space_group_name_H-M   'P 1'
#
loop_
_entity.id
_entity.type
_entity.pdbx_description
1 polymer ?
#
loop_
_entity_poly.entity_id
_entity_poly.type
_entity_poly.pdbx_seq_one_letter_code
_entity_poly.pdbx_strand_id
1 'polypeptide(L)'
;MTKFLIDSLQPKLVAQFARIIDRKQLAQSYLFVGPKGAGKLALAEWIALRLFCQNVQDGAPCGQCPECERILNHNHPDVMVVKTETQSIKVDDIRGLKQEMSKTGVEGNQRVFVVEDADKMTAGAANSLLKFFEEPVPGMTVILTATSKNQLLPTILSRAQVITFQSPDRSAVIAKLEEGGATSQMARVAGRLTGNVADAQALLASATFQDRVTKVFQLLERLADHDSESFVRVQTQLLPIAKDADSQRQVLALIGLAYADALNQHFQVTSMQQLDLPAIGVLAQRSSAQLTTALQAILTAQVRLSQNVTFQSATEQLMLKLLEG
;
A
#
# COMPACT_ATOMS: atom_id res chain seq x y z
N MET A 1 26.34 -6.14 2.01
CA MET A 1 25.18 -6.03 2.94
C MET A 1 23.91 -6.28 2.15
N THR A 2 23.10 -7.24 2.55
CA THR A 2 21.78 -7.47 1.96
C THR A 2 20.88 -6.31 2.39
N LYS A 3 20.46 -5.47 1.47
CA LYS A 3 19.57 -4.34 1.75
C LYS A 3 18.13 -4.81 1.63
N PHE A 4 17.38 -4.80 2.72
CA PHE A 4 15.98 -5.16 2.72
C PHE A 4 15.12 -4.00 2.16
N LEU A 5 13.97 -4.33 1.59
CA LEU A 5 13.05 -3.33 1.07
C LEU A 5 12.68 -2.29 2.14
N ILE A 6 12.50 -2.73 3.38
CA ILE A 6 12.11 -1.87 4.50
C ILE A 6 13.17 -0.80 4.84
N ASP A 7 14.45 -1.07 4.58
CA ASP A 7 15.53 -0.10 4.82
C ASP A 7 15.36 1.18 3.99
N SER A 8 14.79 1.05 2.80
CA SER A 8 14.50 2.19 1.92
C SER A 8 13.13 2.82 2.21
N LEU A 9 12.13 2.02 2.60
CA LEU A 9 10.77 2.52 2.84
C LEU A 9 10.65 3.25 4.19
N GLN A 10 11.29 2.72 5.24
CA GLN A 10 11.13 3.21 6.62
C GLN A 10 12.46 3.19 7.40
N PRO A 11 13.51 3.88 6.93
CA PRO A 11 14.85 3.80 7.53
C PRO A 11 14.86 4.22 9.01
N LYS A 12 14.01 5.18 9.40
CA LYS A 12 13.90 5.65 10.79
C LYS A 12 13.33 4.56 11.71
N LEU A 13 12.31 3.84 11.26
CA LEU A 13 11.71 2.74 12.02
C LEU A 13 12.67 1.56 12.13
N VAL A 14 13.37 1.21 11.05
CA VAL A 14 14.41 0.16 11.08
C VAL A 14 15.47 0.49 12.12
N ALA A 15 16.04 1.70 12.09
CA ALA A 15 17.04 2.13 13.07
C ALA A 15 16.50 2.18 14.51
N GLN A 16 15.21 2.50 14.69
CA GLN A 16 14.55 2.47 16.00
C GLN A 16 14.43 1.03 16.52
N PHE A 17 13.94 0.11 15.70
CA PHE A 17 13.77 -1.29 16.10
C PHE A 17 15.10 -2.01 16.29
N ALA A 18 16.13 -1.71 15.49
CA ALA A 18 17.49 -2.21 15.76
C ALA A 18 17.92 -1.89 17.19
N ARG A 19 17.81 -0.61 17.59
CA ARG A 19 18.17 -0.17 18.94
C ARG A 19 17.31 -0.80 20.04
N ILE A 20 16.01 -0.97 19.82
CA ILE A 20 15.08 -1.61 20.75
C ILE A 20 15.49 -3.07 20.98
N ILE A 21 15.81 -3.79 19.91
CA ILE A 21 16.22 -5.19 19.98
C ILE A 21 17.59 -5.33 20.68
N ASP A 22 18.56 -4.49 20.33
CA ASP A 22 19.91 -4.49 20.95
C ASP A 22 19.84 -4.25 22.47
N ARG A 23 18.90 -3.40 22.90
CA ARG A 23 18.66 -3.13 24.32
C ARG A 23 17.79 -4.16 25.02
N LYS A 24 17.31 -5.19 24.30
CA LYS A 24 16.35 -6.19 24.80
C LYS A 24 15.06 -5.57 25.36
N GLN A 25 14.60 -4.48 24.71
CA GLN A 25 13.42 -3.71 25.12
C GLN A 25 12.24 -3.89 24.15
N LEU A 26 12.26 -4.99 23.39
CA LEU A 26 11.16 -5.28 22.47
C LEU A 26 9.88 -5.53 23.28
N ALA A 27 8.82 -4.79 22.96
CA ALA A 27 7.52 -5.01 23.58
C ALA A 27 6.92 -6.32 23.07
N GLN A 28 6.04 -6.88 23.87
CA GLN A 28 5.38 -8.15 23.52
C GLN A 28 4.27 -7.99 22.50
N SER A 29 3.72 -6.80 22.34
CA SER A 29 2.59 -6.53 21.46
C SER A 29 2.76 -5.23 20.70
N TYR A 30 2.72 -5.31 19.39
CA TYR A 30 2.77 -4.15 18.49
C TYR A 30 1.55 -4.11 17.58
N LEU A 31 1.14 -2.89 17.27
CA LEU A 31 0.17 -2.61 16.23
C LEU A 31 0.79 -1.63 15.22
N PHE A 32 1.10 -2.12 14.02
CA PHE A 32 1.64 -1.35 12.92
C PHE A 32 0.48 -0.78 12.09
N VAL A 33 0.30 0.53 12.11
CA VAL A 33 -0.80 1.21 11.42
C VAL A 33 -0.27 2.11 10.32
N GLY A 34 -0.89 2.04 9.16
CA GLY A 34 -0.55 2.93 8.04
C GLY A 34 -1.06 2.40 6.69
N PRO A 35 -0.93 3.18 5.62
CA PRO A 35 -1.45 2.82 4.31
C PRO A 35 -0.88 1.50 3.80
N LYS A 36 -1.56 0.90 2.81
CA LYS A 36 -1.03 -0.26 2.09
C LYS A 36 0.31 0.10 1.46
N GLY A 37 1.24 -0.85 1.42
CA GLY A 37 2.57 -0.62 0.87
C GLY A 37 3.55 0.17 1.74
N ALA A 38 3.14 0.65 2.92
CA ALA A 38 4.03 1.40 3.82
C ALA A 38 5.14 0.56 4.47
N GLY A 39 5.19 -0.75 4.19
CA GLY A 39 6.24 -1.64 4.70
C GLY A 39 5.94 -2.27 6.07
N LYS A 40 4.65 -2.28 6.50
CA LYS A 40 4.26 -2.85 7.80
C LYS A 40 4.70 -4.30 7.97
N LEU A 41 4.33 -5.16 7.00
CA LEU A 41 4.72 -6.58 7.01
C LEU A 41 6.23 -6.74 6.85
N ALA A 42 6.86 -5.96 5.97
CA ALA A 42 8.30 -6.01 5.76
C ALA A 42 9.09 -5.64 7.02
N LEU A 43 8.60 -4.70 7.86
CA LEU A 43 9.21 -4.43 9.16
C LEU A 43 8.99 -5.56 10.16
N ALA A 44 7.80 -6.17 10.18
CA ALA A 44 7.53 -7.33 11.04
C ALA A 44 8.46 -8.50 10.69
N GLU A 45 8.65 -8.79 9.42
CA GLU A 45 9.58 -9.79 8.92
C GLU A 45 11.04 -9.43 9.24
N TRP A 46 11.45 -8.17 9.07
CA TRP A 46 12.77 -7.69 9.43
C TRP A 46 13.05 -7.84 10.93
N ILE A 47 12.06 -7.59 11.81
CA ILE A 47 12.17 -7.82 13.26
C ILE A 47 12.39 -9.31 13.53
N ALA A 48 11.63 -10.20 12.88
CA ALA A 48 11.84 -11.64 13.01
C ALA A 48 13.25 -12.03 12.53
N LEU A 49 13.65 -11.60 11.35
CA LEU A 49 15.01 -11.84 10.86
C LEU A 49 16.07 -11.35 11.84
N ARG A 50 15.90 -10.16 12.41
CA ARG A 50 16.88 -9.59 13.35
C ARG A 50 16.98 -10.36 14.67
N LEU A 51 15.85 -10.93 15.14
CA LEU A 51 15.80 -11.71 16.39
C LEU A 51 16.47 -13.08 16.27
N PHE A 52 16.33 -13.73 15.11
CA PHE A 52 16.85 -15.09 14.89
C PHE A 52 18.18 -15.12 14.11
N CYS A 53 18.62 -14.00 13.55
CA CYS A 53 19.84 -13.94 12.75
C CYS A 53 21.07 -14.36 13.54
N GLN A 54 21.81 -15.37 13.02
CA GLN A 54 23.04 -15.86 13.64
C GLN A 54 24.26 -14.97 13.31
N ASN A 55 24.16 -14.10 12.29
CA ASN A 55 25.27 -13.24 11.85
C ASN A 55 24.75 -11.81 11.59
N VAL A 56 24.46 -11.10 12.68
CA VAL A 56 24.01 -9.70 12.61
C VAL A 56 25.17 -8.81 12.20
N GLN A 57 24.95 -7.94 11.21
CA GLN A 57 25.95 -7.00 10.69
C GLN A 57 25.42 -5.56 10.82
N ASP A 58 26.14 -4.70 11.52
CA ASP A 58 25.81 -3.28 11.72
C ASP A 58 24.36 -3.06 12.22
N GLY A 59 23.87 -3.95 13.09
CA GLY A 59 22.49 -3.89 13.61
C GLY A 59 21.42 -4.42 12.67
N ALA A 60 21.77 -4.90 11.47
CA ALA A 60 20.85 -5.48 10.50
C ALA A 60 21.02 -7.02 10.39
N PRO A 61 19.95 -7.77 10.06
CA PRO A 61 20.06 -9.20 9.79
C PRO A 61 20.84 -9.44 8.49
N CYS A 62 21.59 -10.55 8.44
CA CYS A 62 22.43 -10.85 7.27
C CYS A 62 21.64 -11.30 6.02
N GLY A 63 20.42 -11.83 6.18
CA GLY A 63 19.58 -12.31 5.10
C GLY A 63 20.02 -13.61 4.41
N GLN A 64 21.08 -14.26 4.88
CA GLN A 64 21.68 -15.43 4.20
C GLN A 64 22.13 -16.55 5.14
N CYS A 65 21.98 -16.41 6.46
CA CYS A 65 22.21 -17.53 7.37
C CYS A 65 20.98 -18.47 7.36
N PRO A 66 21.14 -19.73 7.81
CA PRO A 66 20.04 -20.70 7.80
C PRO A 66 18.74 -20.19 8.41
N GLU A 67 18.81 -19.46 9.54
CA GLU A 67 17.60 -18.91 10.16
C GLU A 67 16.97 -17.80 9.32
N CYS A 68 17.77 -16.91 8.71
CA CYS A 68 17.24 -15.90 7.80
C CYS A 68 16.58 -16.54 6.56
N GLU A 69 17.21 -17.55 5.97
CA GLU A 69 16.63 -18.26 4.83
C GLU A 69 15.31 -18.95 5.18
N ARG A 70 15.22 -19.59 6.35
CA ARG A 70 13.98 -20.23 6.84
C ARG A 70 12.86 -19.21 7.02
N ILE A 71 13.15 -18.02 7.56
CA ILE A 71 12.15 -16.96 7.75
C ILE A 71 11.70 -16.41 6.40
N LEU A 72 12.64 -16.11 5.49
CA LEU A 72 12.32 -15.59 4.15
C LEU A 72 11.50 -16.57 3.32
N ASN A 73 11.70 -17.89 3.54
CA ASN A 73 10.93 -18.95 2.91
C ASN A 73 9.67 -19.35 3.69
N HIS A 74 9.30 -18.60 4.76
CA HIS A 74 8.14 -18.87 5.63
C HIS A 74 8.12 -20.28 6.27
N ASN A 75 9.29 -20.85 6.55
CA ASN A 75 9.46 -22.20 7.08
C ASN A 75 10.07 -22.23 8.51
N HIS A 76 10.21 -21.09 9.16
CA HIS A 76 10.75 -21.03 10.52
C HIS A 76 9.66 -21.41 11.53
N PRO A 77 9.88 -22.40 12.45
CA PRO A 77 8.84 -22.93 13.35
C PRO A 77 8.38 -21.91 14.38
N ASP A 78 9.27 -20.98 14.80
CA ASP A 78 8.98 -19.97 15.81
C ASP A 78 8.59 -18.60 15.20
N VAL A 79 8.39 -18.52 13.87
CA VAL A 79 7.89 -17.33 13.17
C VAL A 79 6.66 -17.70 12.36
N MET A 80 5.52 -17.15 12.74
CA MET A 80 4.26 -17.43 12.05
C MET A 80 3.62 -16.14 11.54
N VAL A 81 3.18 -16.15 10.28
CA VAL A 81 2.44 -15.07 9.65
C VAL A 81 1.06 -15.56 9.27
N VAL A 82 0.03 -14.97 9.86
CA VAL A 82 -1.38 -15.22 9.48
C VAL A 82 -1.78 -14.19 8.45
N LYS A 83 -2.11 -14.68 7.26
CA LYS A 83 -2.67 -13.90 6.15
C LYS A 83 -4.07 -14.42 5.85
N THR A 84 -4.94 -13.57 5.37
CA THR A 84 -6.22 -14.00 4.84
C THR A 84 -6.34 -13.62 3.37
N GLU A 85 -6.75 -14.58 2.56
CA GLU A 85 -7.13 -14.36 1.16
C GLU A 85 -8.58 -13.89 1.03
N THR A 86 -9.36 -13.98 2.13
CA THR A 86 -10.75 -13.59 2.17
C THR A 86 -10.91 -12.14 2.66
N GLN A 87 -12.15 -11.64 2.58
CA GLN A 87 -12.46 -10.28 3.05
C GLN A 87 -12.45 -10.14 4.58
N SER A 88 -12.43 -11.24 5.34
CA SER A 88 -12.45 -11.19 6.81
C SER A 88 -11.66 -12.33 7.44
N ILE A 89 -10.95 -12.02 8.55
CA ILE A 89 -10.28 -12.99 9.41
C ILE A 89 -11.29 -13.49 10.44
N LYS A 90 -11.57 -14.77 10.41
CA LYS A 90 -12.55 -15.42 11.32
C LYS A 90 -11.88 -15.98 12.58
N VAL A 91 -12.71 -16.35 13.56
CA VAL A 91 -12.24 -16.94 14.82
C VAL A 91 -11.40 -18.20 14.60
N ASP A 92 -11.76 -19.02 13.61
CA ASP A 92 -11.06 -20.28 13.33
C ASP A 92 -9.64 -20.05 12.79
N ASP A 93 -9.43 -19.00 12.00
CA ASP A 93 -8.09 -18.58 11.52
C ASP A 93 -7.19 -18.22 12.72
N ILE A 94 -7.75 -17.52 13.71
CA ILE A 94 -7.04 -17.16 14.94
C ILE A 94 -6.91 -18.34 15.90
N ARG A 95 -7.84 -19.30 15.87
CA ARG A 95 -7.77 -20.50 16.75
C ARG A 95 -6.56 -21.37 16.43
N GLY A 96 -6.22 -21.54 15.14
CA GLY A 96 -4.99 -22.21 14.73
C GLY A 96 -3.74 -21.48 15.26
N LEU A 97 -3.69 -20.16 15.11
CA LEU A 97 -2.64 -19.32 15.67
C LEU A 97 -2.52 -19.51 17.20
N LYS A 98 -3.65 -19.50 17.91
CA LYS A 98 -3.69 -19.71 19.37
C LYS A 98 -3.10 -21.04 19.82
N GLN A 99 -3.39 -22.11 19.11
CA GLN A 99 -2.83 -23.42 19.41
C GLN A 99 -1.31 -23.43 19.29
N GLU A 100 -0.80 -22.78 18.23
CA GLU A 100 0.64 -22.62 18.04
C GLU A 100 1.26 -21.68 19.10
N MET A 101 0.61 -20.57 19.42
CA MET A 101 1.06 -19.62 20.46
C MET A 101 1.14 -20.26 21.86
N SER A 102 0.32 -21.27 22.14
CA SER A 102 0.28 -21.97 23.43
C SER A 102 1.34 -23.05 23.59
N LYS A 103 2.03 -23.45 22.51
CA LYS A 103 3.13 -24.40 22.58
C LYS A 103 4.40 -23.69 23.10
N THR A 104 5.30 -24.43 23.69
CA THR A 104 6.65 -23.95 23.97
C THR A 104 7.41 -23.74 22.67
N GLY A 105 8.35 -22.79 22.63
CA GLY A 105 9.20 -22.58 21.44
C GLY A 105 9.88 -23.88 21.01
N VAL A 106 9.96 -24.10 19.70
CA VAL A 106 10.52 -25.34 19.16
C VAL A 106 12.03 -25.34 19.19
N GLU A 107 12.65 -24.22 18.85
CA GLU A 107 14.11 -24.10 18.71
C GLU A 107 14.74 -23.00 19.60
N GLY A 108 13.93 -22.24 20.36
CA GLY A 108 14.44 -21.15 21.18
C GLY A 108 13.43 -20.57 22.17
N ASN A 109 13.87 -19.52 22.87
CA ASN A 109 13.04 -18.82 23.86
C ASN A 109 12.31 -17.61 23.24
N GLN A 110 12.39 -17.41 21.93
CA GLN A 110 11.76 -16.29 21.22
C GLN A 110 10.79 -16.80 20.16
N ARG A 111 9.68 -16.09 19.99
CA ARG A 111 8.64 -16.41 18.99
C ARG A 111 8.05 -15.12 18.46
N VAL A 112 7.78 -15.10 17.18
CA VAL A 112 7.17 -13.94 16.49
C VAL A 112 5.90 -14.38 15.78
N PHE A 113 4.80 -13.73 16.11
CA PHE A 113 3.52 -13.91 15.46
C PHE A 113 3.07 -12.64 14.79
N VAL A 114 2.74 -12.73 13.51
CA VAL A 114 2.27 -11.60 12.71
C VAL A 114 0.87 -11.89 12.22
N VAL A 115 -0.06 -10.95 12.44
CA VAL A 115 -1.40 -10.99 11.85
C VAL A 115 -1.51 -9.85 10.85
N GLU A 116 -1.56 -10.20 9.56
CA GLU A 116 -1.69 -9.21 8.49
C GLU A 116 -3.14 -8.75 8.37
N ASP A 117 -3.32 -7.42 8.11
CA ASP A 117 -4.62 -6.78 7.95
C ASP A 117 -5.60 -7.08 9.11
N ALA A 118 -5.15 -6.86 10.33
CA ALA A 118 -5.95 -7.09 11.55
C ALA A 118 -7.26 -6.29 11.61
N ASP A 119 -7.37 -5.23 10.81
CA ASP A 119 -8.61 -4.48 10.56
C ASP A 119 -9.67 -5.29 9.81
N LYS A 120 -9.32 -6.43 9.22
CA LYS A 120 -10.27 -7.40 8.65
C LYS A 120 -10.77 -8.44 9.65
N MET A 121 -10.29 -8.43 10.90
CA MET A 121 -10.75 -9.38 11.92
C MET A 121 -12.22 -9.16 12.28
N THR A 122 -12.97 -10.23 12.38
CA THR A 122 -14.30 -10.19 13.05
C THR A 122 -14.12 -9.86 14.53
N ALA A 123 -15.15 -9.28 15.17
CA ALA A 123 -15.11 -8.98 16.61
C ALA A 123 -14.76 -10.22 17.46
N GLY A 124 -15.27 -11.40 17.07
CA GLY A 124 -14.96 -12.66 17.73
C GLY A 124 -13.47 -13.06 17.58
N ALA A 125 -12.88 -12.88 16.39
CA ALA A 125 -11.46 -13.11 16.13
C ALA A 125 -10.58 -12.18 16.98
N ALA A 126 -10.89 -10.89 16.96
CA ALA A 126 -10.17 -9.88 17.73
C ALA A 126 -10.24 -10.16 19.25
N ASN A 127 -11.43 -10.44 19.78
CA ASN A 127 -11.61 -10.81 21.19
C ASN A 127 -10.83 -12.08 21.57
N SER A 128 -10.72 -13.04 20.65
CA SER A 128 -9.97 -14.26 20.91
C SER A 128 -8.47 -14.03 21.09
N LEU A 129 -7.91 -12.96 20.53
CA LEU A 129 -6.50 -12.56 20.72
C LEU A 129 -6.25 -11.82 22.04
N LEU A 130 -7.27 -11.17 22.63
CA LEU A 130 -7.08 -10.31 23.82
C LEU A 130 -6.38 -11.04 24.97
N LYS A 131 -6.65 -12.33 25.16
CA LYS A 131 -5.98 -13.11 26.22
C LYS A 131 -4.45 -13.06 26.11
N PHE A 132 -3.89 -13.09 24.90
CA PHE A 132 -2.43 -13.03 24.68
C PHE A 132 -1.83 -11.64 24.89
N PHE A 133 -2.66 -10.61 24.80
CA PHE A 133 -2.27 -9.23 25.15
C PHE A 133 -2.35 -8.99 26.65
N GLU A 134 -3.20 -9.75 27.37
CA GLU A 134 -3.41 -9.63 28.82
C GLU A 134 -2.44 -10.51 29.62
N GLU A 135 -2.18 -11.71 29.12
CA GLU A 135 -1.28 -12.70 29.75
C GLU A 135 -0.16 -13.06 28.76
N PRO A 136 0.80 -12.16 28.53
CA PRO A 136 1.82 -12.37 27.54
C PRO A 136 2.79 -13.47 27.96
N VAL A 137 3.13 -14.35 27.02
CA VAL A 137 4.12 -15.40 27.24
C VAL A 137 5.53 -14.81 27.08
N PRO A 138 6.45 -15.04 28.04
CA PRO A 138 7.83 -14.56 27.92
C PRO A 138 8.49 -15.00 26.61
N GLY A 139 9.22 -14.09 25.96
CA GLY A 139 9.89 -14.35 24.68
C GLY A 139 8.97 -14.30 23.46
N MET A 140 7.67 -14.09 23.62
CA MET A 140 6.73 -13.96 22.51
C MET A 140 6.52 -12.50 22.11
N THR A 141 6.58 -12.23 20.82
CA THR A 141 6.23 -10.93 20.23
C THR A 141 5.07 -11.11 19.25
N VAL A 142 4.00 -10.37 19.44
CA VAL A 142 2.82 -10.35 18.54
C VAL A 142 2.78 -9.02 17.80
N ILE A 143 2.73 -9.06 16.47
CA ILE A 143 2.68 -7.88 15.63
C ILE A 143 1.39 -7.95 14.80
N LEU A 144 0.50 -6.98 15.02
CA LEU A 144 -0.67 -6.78 14.17
C LEU A 144 -0.37 -5.70 13.14
N THR A 145 -0.80 -5.89 11.89
CA THR A 145 -0.78 -4.81 10.90
C THR A 145 -2.19 -4.36 10.57
N ALA A 146 -2.40 -3.08 10.33
CA ALA A 146 -3.71 -2.52 9.97
C ALA A 146 -3.56 -1.30 9.06
N THR A 147 -4.58 -0.99 8.28
CA THR A 147 -4.62 0.23 7.47
C THR A 147 -5.08 1.43 8.30
N SER A 148 -6.01 1.22 9.23
CA SER A 148 -6.55 2.25 10.10
C SER A 148 -6.80 1.72 11.52
N LYS A 149 -6.41 2.50 12.52
CA LYS A 149 -6.69 2.20 13.92
C LYS A 149 -8.19 2.24 14.26
N ASN A 150 -8.98 3.02 13.50
CA ASN A 150 -10.40 3.21 13.78
C ASN A 150 -11.26 1.96 13.48
N GLN A 151 -10.71 0.99 12.78
CA GLN A 151 -11.37 -0.29 12.45
C GLN A 151 -11.04 -1.40 13.45
N LEU A 152 -10.22 -1.10 14.46
CA LEU A 152 -9.82 -2.05 15.49
C LEU A 152 -10.55 -1.80 16.81
N LEU A 153 -10.70 -2.86 17.59
CA LEU A 153 -11.32 -2.76 18.91
C LEU A 153 -10.46 -1.88 19.83
N PRO A 154 -11.07 -0.98 20.63
CA PRO A 154 -10.35 -0.14 21.61
C PRO A 154 -9.52 -0.98 22.60
N THR A 155 -9.96 -2.19 22.88
CA THR A 155 -9.28 -3.15 23.77
C THR A 155 -7.92 -3.61 23.22
N ILE A 156 -7.75 -3.71 21.90
CA ILE A 156 -6.47 -3.98 21.26
C ILE A 156 -5.57 -2.73 21.32
N LEU A 157 -6.16 -1.57 20.99
CA LEU A 157 -5.42 -0.29 20.98
C LEU A 157 -4.82 0.05 22.36
N SER A 158 -5.48 -0.32 23.45
CA SER A 158 -5.02 -0.05 24.81
C SER A 158 -3.90 -0.98 25.28
N ARG A 159 -3.64 -2.09 24.58
CA ARG A 159 -2.69 -3.13 24.99
C ARG A 159 -1.50 -3.32 24.05
N ALA A 160 -1.61 -2.82 22.83
CA ALA A 160 -0.53 -2.90 21.85
C ALA A 160 0.23 -1.57 21.73
N GLN A 161 1.53 -1.63 21.58
CA GLN A 161 2.32 -0.45 21.24
C GLN A 161 2.06 -0.06 19.78
N VAL A 162 1.41 1.08 19.58
CA VAL A 162 1.04 1.57 18.24
C VAL A 162 2.22 2.23 17.58
N ILE A 163 2.60 1.72 16.41
CA ILE A 163 3.63 2.30 15.54
C ILE A 163 2.95 2.77 14.26
N THR A 164 3.04 4.07 13.99
CA THR A 164 2.44 4.66 12.80
C THR A 164 3.45 4.69 11.65
N PHE A 165 3.05 4.10 10.53
CA PHE A 165 3.79 4.11 9.28
C PHE A 165 3.32 5.29 8.43
N GLN A 166 4.26 6.08 7.99
CA GLN A 166 4.00 7.10 6.98
C GLN A 166 3.89 6.44 5.59
N SER A 167 3.15 7.09 4.68
CA SER A 167 3.22 6.69 3.28
C SER A 167 4.66 6.69 2.81
N PRO A 168 5.10 5.66 2.08
CA PRO A 168 6.43 5.66 1.50
C PRO A 168 6.65 6.94 0.70
N ASP A 169 7.88 7.43 0.70
CA ASP A 169 8.24 8.48 -0.24
C ASP A 169 8.09 7.94 -1.66
N ARG A 170 7.15 8.53 -2.39
CA ARG A 170 6.87 8.15 -3.78
C ARG A 170 8.11 8.24 -4.66
N SER A 171 9.01 9.17 -4.36
CA SER A 171 10.29 9.29 -5.06
C SER A 171 11.13 8.02 -4.92
N ALA A 172 11.17 7.43 -3.73
CA ALA A 172 11.91 6.19 -3.48
C ALA A 172 11.29 4.99 -4.23
N VAL A 173 9.96 4.93 -4.32
CA VAL A 173 9.26 3.90 -5.10
C VAL A 173 9.57 4.07 -6.59
N ILE A 174 9.45 5.29 -7.13
CA ILE A 174 9.73 5.61 -8.54
C ILE A 174 11.19 5.26 -8.89
N ALA A 175 12.16 5.69 -8.07
CA ALA A 175 13.57 5.37 -8.29
C ALA A 175 13.83 3.86 -8.35
N LYS A 176 13.20 3.08 -7.44
CA LYS A 176 13.32 1.62 -7.49
C LYS A 176 12.72 0.98 -8.74
N LEU A 177 11.64 1.53 -9.26
CA LEU A 177 11.04 1.05 -10.50
C LEU A 177 11.94 1.38 -11.71
N GLU A 178 12.56 2.56 -11.73
CA GLU A 178 13.52 2.97 -12.76
C GLU A 178 14.79 2.10 -12.72
N GLU A 179 15.33 1.81 -11.52
CA GLU A 179 16.42 0.86 -11.32
C GLU A 179 16.07 -0.55 -11.85
N GLY A 180 14.79 -0.93 -11.76
CA GLY A 180 14.25 -2.18 -12.31
C GLY A 180 14.00 -2.16 -13.82
N GLY A 181 14.35 -1.08 -14.54
CA GLY A 181 14.24 -0.95 -16.00
C GLY A 181 12.92 -0.36 -16.50
N ALA A 182 12.06 0.16 -15.63
CA ALA A 182 10.87 0.88 -16.06
C ALA A 182 11.23 2.25 -16.66
N THR A 183 10.50 2.68 -17.70
CA THR A 183 10.64 4.04 -18.20
C THR A 183 10.20 5.05 -17.13
N SER A 184 10.84 6.22 -17.07
CA SER A 184 10.52 7.25 -16.06
C SER A 184 9.05 7.61 -16.03
N GLN A 185 8.37 7.67 -17.16
CA GLN A 185 6.94 7.94 -17.23
C GLN A 185 6.11 6.83 -16.58
N MET A 186 6.37 5.55 -16.93
CA MET A 186 5.63 4.42 -16.37
C MET A 186 5.95 4.20 -14.88
N ALA A 187 7.20 4.45 -14.46
CA ALA A 187 7.58 4.42 -13.05
C ALA A 187 6.82 5.48 -12.23
N ARG A 188 6.68 6.71 -12.75
CA ARG A 188 5.88 7.77 -12.12
C ARG A 188 4.40 7.40 -12.04
N VAL A 189 3.83 6.86 -13.12
CA VAL A 189 2.43 6.40 -13.15
C VAL A 189 2.21 5.32 -12.09
N ALA A 190 2.97 4.22 -12.13
CA ALA A 190 2.78 3.09 -11.23
C ALA A 190 3.10 3.46 -9.77
N GLY A 191 4.19 4.19 -9.51
CA GLY A 191 4.60 4.61 -8.17
C GLY A 191 3.65 5.63 -7.52
N ARG A 192 2.85 6.36 -8.31
CA ARG A 192 1.82 7.27 -7.80
C ARG A 192 0.47 6.58 -7.60
N LEU A 193 0.18 5.52 -8.33
CA LEU A 193 -1.03 4.72 -8.14
C LEU A 193 -0.92 3.80 -6.92
N THR A 194 0.27 3.28 -6.65
CA THR A 194 0.50 2.42 -5.49
C THR A 194 1.80 2.81 -4.77
N GLY A 195 1.76 2.90 -3.45
CA GLY A 195 2.94 3.13 -2.62
C GLY A 195 3.78 1.86 -2.36
N ASN A 196 3.51 0.75 -3.05
CA ASN A 196 4.20 -0.52 -2.90
C ASN A 196 4.99 -0.85 -4.16
N VAL A 197 6.29 -1.10 -4.01
CA VAL A 197 7.17 -1.44 -5.14
C VAL A 197 6.73 -2.72 -5.83
N ALA A 198 6.35 -3.77 -5.07
CA ALA A 198 5.92 -5.04 -5.65
C ALA A 198 4.61 -4.91 -6.44
N ASP A 199 3.62 -4.18 -5.89
CA ASP A 199 2.36 -3.92 -6.59
C ASP A 199 2.60 -3.07 -7.85
N ALA A 200 3.48 -2.06 -7.78
CA ALA A 200 3.85 -1.24 -8.92
C ALA A 200 4.55 -2.06 -10.02
N GLN A 201 5.46 -2.98 -9.65
CA GLN A 201 6.11 -3.89 -10.59
C GLN A 201 5.09 -4.82 -11.26
N ALA A 202 4.13 -5.36 -10.49
CA ALA A 202 3.05 -6.19 -11.03
C ALA A 202 2.18 -5.42 -12.03
N LEU A 203 1.86 -4.15 -11.74
CA LEU A 203 1.17 -3.26 -12.68
C LEU A 203 1.98 -3.08 -13.96
N LEU A 204 3.26 -2.76 -13.86
CA LEU A 204 4.15 -2.53 -15.01
C LEU A 204 4.32 -3.77 -15.89
N ALA A 205 4.31 -4.97 -15.31
CA ALA A 205 4.37 -6.23 -16.05
C ALA A 205 3.06 -6.55 -16.80
N SER A 206 1.95 -5.89 -16.46
CA SER A 206 0.65 -6.13 -17.08
C SER A 206 0.47 -5.35 -18.38
N ALA A 207 0.38 -6.07 -19.52
CA ALA A 207 0.09 -5.46 -20.82
C ALA A 207 -1.26 -4.71 -20.84
N THR A 208 -2.27 -5.19 -20.09
CA THR A 208 -3.58 -4.53 -19.98
C THR A 208 -3.49 -3.22 -19.21
N PHE A 209 -2.57 -3.11 -18.26
CA PHE A 209 -2.31 -1.85 -17.56
C PHE A 209 -1.62 -0.84 -18.47
N GLN A 210 -0.63 -1.26 -19.25
CA GLN A 210 0.06 -0.39 -20.20
C GLN A 210 -0.90 0.15 -21.27
N ASP A 211 -1.79 -0.70 -21.83
CA ASP A 211 -2.84 -0.27 -22.77
C ASP A 211 -3.80 0.74 -22.11
N ARG A 212 -4.17 0.50 -20.85
CA ARG A 212 -5.02 1.42 -20.06
C ARG A 212 -4.39 2.79 -19.91
N VAL A 213 -3.12 2.87 -19.51
CA VAL A 213 -2.39 4.12 -19.38
C VAL A 213 -2.36 4.87 -20.71
N THR A 214 -2.05 4.18 -21.81
CA THR A 214 -2.00 4.77 -23.16
C THR A 214 -3.35 5.36 -23.56
N LYS A 215 -4.44 4.64 -23.40
CA LYS A 215 -5.79 5.10 -23.76
C LYS A 215 -6.28 6.24 -22.89
N VAL A 216 -5.98 6.22 -21.60
CA VAL A 216 -6.31 7.34 -20.70
C VAL A 216 -5.51 8.59 -21.09
N PHE A 217 -4.23 8.46 -21.45
CA PHE A 217 -3.43 9.60 -21.89
C PHE A 217 -3.96 10.20 -23.20
N GLN A 218 -4.34 9.37 -24.18
CA GLN A 218 -5.00 9.83 -25.40
C GLN A 218 -6.32 10.55 -25.14
N LEU A 219 -7.10 10.08 -24.16
CA LEU A 219 -8.32 10.77 -23.74
C LEU A 219 -8.01 12.14 -23.11
N LEU A 220 -6.97 12.21 -22.27
CA LEU A 220 -6.57 13.47 -21.61
C LEU A 220 -6.10 14.53 -22.61
N GLU A 221 -5.40 14.15 -23.69
CA GLU A 221 -5.02 15.05 -24.77
C GLU A 221 -6.27 15.68 -25.42
N ARG A 222 -7.29 14.90 -25.70
CA ARG A 222 -8.54 15.40 -26.28
C ARG A 222 -9.36 16.25 -25.30
N LEU A 223 -9.39 15.87 -24.02
CA LEU A 223 -10.04 16.69 -22.99
C LEU A 223 -9.35 18.03 -22.80
N ALA A 224 -8.05 18.08 -23.01
CA ALA A 224 -7.28 19.33 -23.00
C ALA A 224 -7.70 20.25 -24.16
N ASP A 225 -7.98 19.68 -25.35
CA ASP A 225 -8.42 20.37 -26.54
C ASP A 225 -9.93 20.67 -26.58
N HIS A 226 -10.66 20.39 -25.49
CA HIS A 226 -12.14 20.51 -25.43
C HIS A 226 -12.89 19.71 -26.52
N ASP A 227 -12.33 18.62 -26.99
CA ASP A 227 -12.95 17.78 -28.01
C ASP A 227 -14.21 17.06 -27.45
N SER A 228 -15.39 17.41 -27.94
CA SER A 228 -16.66 16.83 -27.54
C SER A 228 -16.77 15.34 -27.83
N GLU A 229 -16.00 14.77 -28.77
CA GLU A 229 -15.91 13.33 -28.99
C GLU A 229 -15.38 12.56 -27.78
N SER A 230 -14.73 13.25 -26.83
CA SER A 230 -14.28 12.64 -25.57
C SER A 230 -15.40 11.93 -24.82
N PHE A 231 -16.64 12.43 -24.91
CA PHE A 231 -17.81 11.77 -24.31
C PHE A 231 -18.12 10.40 -24.96
N VAL A 232 -18.09 10.32 -26.28
CA VAL A 232 -18.34 9.07 -27.02
C VAL A 232 -17.23 8.03 -26.74
N ARG A 233 -16.02 8.50 -26.48
CA ARG A 233 -14.87 7.62 -26.19
C ARG A 233 -14.96 6.93 -24.84
N VAL A 234 -15.80 7.37 -23.91
CA VAL A 234 -16.08 6.60 -22.69
C VAL A 234 -16.53 5.19 -23.08
N GLN A 235 -17.50 5.08 -24.00
CA GLN A 235 -18.06 3.78 -24.39
C GLN A 235 -17.08 2.96 -25.24
N THR A 236 -16.37 3.60 -26.16
CA THR A 236 -15.52 2.90 -27.14
C THR A 236 -14.11 2.61 -26.64
N GLN A 237 -13.58 3.41 -25.73
CA GLN A 237 -12.19 3.30 -25.26
C GLN A 237 -12.06 2.98 -23.78
N LEU A 238 -12.83 3.62 -22.88
CA LEU A 238 -12.68 3.40 -21.43
C LEU A 238 -13.37 2.13 -20.95
N LEU A 239 -14.62 1.87 -21.36
CA LEU A 239 -15.34 0.67 -20.92
C LEU A 239 -14.61 -0.63 -21.27
N PRO A 240 -14.02 -0.81 -22.47
CA PRO A 240 -13.28 -2.04 -22.80
C PRO A 240 -12.05 -2.32 -21.94
N ILE A 241 -11.42 -1.27 -21.37
CA ILE A 241 -10.19 -1.38 -20.56
C ILE A 241 -10.46 -1.34 -19.06
N ALA A 242 -11.70 -1.14 -18.63
CA ALA A 242 -12.12 -1.00 -17.24
C ALA A 242 -13.20 -2.02 -16.87
N LYS A 243 -12.87 -3.32 -17.03
CA LYS A 243 -13.83 -4.44 -16.88
C LYS A 243 -14.11 -4.83 -15.43
N ASP A 244 -13.20 -4.56 -14.53
CA ASP A 244 -13.27 -4.90 -13.12
C ASP A 244 -13.11 -3.65 -12.24
N ALA A 245 -13.44 -3.77 -10.95
CA ALA A 245 -13.42 -2.66 -10.02
C ALA A 245 -12.02 -2.02 -9.84
N ASP A 246 -10.94 -2.80 -9.97
CA ASP A 246 -9.58 -2.28 -9.85
C ASP A 246 -9.19 -1.46 -11.08
N SER A 247 -9.47 -1.97 -12.27
CA SER A 247 -9.23 -1.25 -13.53
C SER A 247 -10.04 0.04 -13.63
N GLN A 248 -11.29 0.05 -13.14
CA GLN A 248 -12.14 1.23 -13.06
C GLN A 248 -11.56 2.30 -12.15
N ARG A 249 -11.10 1.89 -10.95
CA ARG A 249 -10.41 2.79 -10.01
C ARG A 249 -9.13 3.36 -10.60
N GLN A 250 -8.35 2.56 -11.31
CA GLN A 250 -7.12 3.00 -11.96
C GLN A 250 -7.37 4.06 -13.03
N VAL A 251 -8.40 3.90 -13.87
CA VAL A 251 -8.77 4.92 -14.87
C VAL A 251 -9.06 6.26 -14.22
N LEU A 252 -9.93 6.30 -13.21
CA LEU A 252 -10.25 7.56 -12.52
C LEU A 252 -9.05 8.14 -11.76
N ALA A 253 -8.20 7.29 -11.20
CA ALA A 253 -6.98 7.73 -10.54
C ALA A 253 -5.99 8.36 -11.53
N LEU A 254 -5.81 7.78 -12.71
CA LEU A 254 -4.96 8.34 -13.77
C LEU A 254 -5.42 9.73 -14.23
N ILE A 255 -6.73 9.89 -14.46
CA ILE A 255 -7.32 11.19 -14.80
C ILE A 255 -7.06 12.18 -13.65
N GLY A 256 -7.27 11.76 -12.39
CA GLY A 256 -7.01 12.58 -11.22
C GLY A 256 -5.55 13.02 -11.08
N LEU A 257 -4.61 12.13 -11.38
CA LEU A 257 -3.17 12.45 -11.36
C LEU A 257 -2.83 13.55 -12.37
N ALA A 258 -3.37 13.48 -13.58
CA ALA A 258 -3.11 14.49 -14.61
C ALA A 258 -3.69 15.86 -14.24
N TYR A 259 -4.92 15.93 -13.74
CA TYR A 259 -5.51 17.18 -13.28
C TYR A 259 -4.83 17.76 -12.03
N ALA A 260 -4.37 16.91 -11.13
CA ALA A 260 -3.56 17.36 -9.98
C ALA A 260 -2.21 17.94 -10.43
N ASP A 261 -1.57 17.33 -11.42
CA ASP A 261 -0.33 17.85 -12.00
C ASP A 261 -0.57 19.17 -12.74
N ALA A 262 -1.69 19.31 -13.48
CA ALA A 262 -2.08 20.54 -14.12
C ALA A 262 -2.29 21.67 -13.09
N LEU A 263 -2.94 21.38 -11.95
CA LEU A 263 -3.12 22.36 -10.88
C LEU A 263 -1.77 22.75 -10.24
N ASN A 264 -0.88 21.78 -9.99
CA ASN A 264 0.47 22.08 -9.51
C ASN A 264 1.25 22.95 -10.48
N GLN A 265 1.19 22.65 -11.77
CA GLN A 265 1.86 23.43 -12.80
C GLN A 265 1.27 24.84 -12.92
N HIS A 266 -0.06 25.01 -12.79
CA HIS A 266 -0.72 26.31 -12.75
C HIS A 266 -0.15 27.19 -11.63
N PHE A 267 0.12 26.62 -10.45
CA PHE A 267 0.74 27.32 -9.32
C PHE A 267 2.27 27.29 -9.33
N GLN A 268 2.89 26.86 -10.43
CA GLN A 268 4.35 26.77 -10.59
C GLN A 268 5.01 25.86 -9.52
N VAL A 269 4.27 24.91 -8.95
CA VAL A 269 4.82 23.91 -8.04
C VAL A 269 5.44 22.79 -8.88
N THR A 270 6.77 22.79 -8.96
CA THR A 270 7.50 21.76 -9.70
C THR A 270 7.65 20.51 -8.84
N SER A 271 7.23 19.35 -9.35
CA SER A 271 7.44 18.04 -8.73
C SER A 271 8.21 17.14 -9.69
N MET A 272 9.30 16.53 -9.19
CA MET A 272 10.03 15.50 -9.95
C MET A 272 9.19 14.26 -10.29
N GLN A 273 8.04 14.12 -9.64
CA GLN A 273 7.10 13.00 -9.83
C GLN A 273 5.99 13.31 -10.83
N GLN A 274 5.94 14.52 -11.38
CA GLN A 274 4.93 14.95 -12.35
C GLN A 274 4.97 14.08 -13.61
N LEU A 275 3.79 13.78 -14.15
CA LEU A 275 3.68 13.04 -15.41
C LEU A 275 4.20 13.91 -16.57
N ASP A 276 4.95 13.30 -17.45
CA ASP A 276 5.42 13.94 -18.69
C ASP A 276 4.35 13.74 -19.77
N LEU A 277 3.36 14.65 -19.80
CA LEU A 277 2.22 14.58 -20.71
C LEU A 277 1.89 15.99 -21.23
N PRO A 278 1.93 16.24 -22.57
CA PRO A 278 1.62 17.54 -23.15
C PRO A 278 0.27 18.13 -22.72
N ALA A 279 -0.74 17.29 -22.57
CA ALA A 279 -2.07 17.66 -22.10
C ALA A 279 -2.06 18.41 -20.76
N ILE A 280 -1.11 18.10 -19.86
CA ILE A 280 -0.99 18.76 -18.56
C ILE A 280 -0.67 20.24 -18.74
N GLY A 281 0.22 20.57 -19.67
CA GLY A 281 0.57 21.96 -19.97
C GLY A 281 -0.61 22.78 -20.52
N VAL A 282 -1.46 22.15 -21.34
CA VAL A 282 -2.68 22.78 -21.87
C VAL A 282 -3.73 22.95 -20.76
N LEU A 283 -3.96 21.90 -19.97
CA LEU A 283 -4.88 21.94 -18.82
C LEU A 283 -4.46 23.00 -17.78
N ALA A 284 -3.16 23.17 -17.55
CA ALA A 284 -2.63 24.15 -16.59
C ALA A 284 -2.91 25.61 -16.96
N GLN A 285 -3.30 25.90 -18.21
CA GLN A 285 -3.74 27.23 -18.65
C GLN A 285 -5.16 27.57 -18.17
N ARG A 286 -5.95 26.58 -17.76
CA ARG A 286 -7.27 26.80 -17.17
C ARG A 286 -7.15 27.51 -15.83
N SER A 287 -8.23 28.19 -15.39
CA SER A 287 -8.24 28.82 -14.09
C SER A 287 -8.16 27.82 -12.93
N SER A 288 -7.62 28.26 -11.78
CA SER A 288 -7.58 27.42 -10.59
C SER A 288 -8.97 26.94 -10.13
N ALA A 289 -10.01 27.74 -10.34
CA ALA A 289 -11.39 27.37 -10.06
C ALA A 289 -11.87 26.21 -10.95
N GLN A 290 -11.58 26.26 -12.27
CA GLN A 290 -11.92 25.19 -13.21
C GLN A 290 -11.18 23.90 -12.85
N LEU A 291 -9.87 23.94 -12.59
CA LEU A 291 -9.08 22.79 -12.19
C LEU A 291 -9.56 22.16 -10.87
N THR A 292 -9.93 23.01 -9.90
CA THR A 292 -10.46 22.53 -8.60
C THR A 292 -11.82 21.87 -8.78
N THR A 293 -12.71 22.44 -9.60
CA THR A 293 -14.02 21.86 -9.92
C THR A 293 -13.87 20.51 -10.63
N ALA A 294 -12.92 20.40 -11.57
CA ALA A 294 -12.60 19.16 -12.26
C ALA A 294 -12.12 18.08 -11.27
N LEU A 295 -11.19 18.43 -10.36
CA LEU A 295 -10.72 17.50 -9.33
C LEU A 295 -11.84 17.05 -8.39
N GLN A 296 -12.73 17.95 -7.97
CA GLN A 296 -13.91 17.59 -7.18
C GLN A 296 -14.85 16.64 -7.93
N ALA A 297 -15.04 16.85 -9.23
CA ALA A 297 -15.84 15.95 -10.08
C ALA A 297 -15.21 14.55 -10.16
N ILE A 298 -13.88 14.47 -10.32
CA ILE A 298 -13.15 13.20 -10.36
C ILE A 298 -13.28 12.45 -9.02
N LEU A 299 -13.07 13.14 -7.89
CA LEU A 299 -13.25 12.56 -6.55
C LEU A 299 -14.70 12.07 -6.34
N THR A 300 -15.67 12.83 -6.80
CA THR A 300 -17.09 12.44 -6.74
C THR A 300 -17.34 11.17 -7.55
N ALA A 301 -16.77 11.04 -8.75
CA ALA A 301 -16.88 9.83 -9.57
C ALA A 301 -16.27 8.62 -8.85
N GLN A 302 -15.11 8.76 -8.20
CA GLN A 302 -14.47 7.71 -7.41
C GLN A 302 -15.36 7.27 -6.23
N VAL A 303 -15.94 8.20 -5.50
CA VAL A 303 -16.88 7.89 -4.39
C VAL A 303 -18.11 7.15 -4.91
N ARG A 304 -18.69 7.57 -6.03
CA ARG A 304 -19.86 6.90 -6.64
C ARG A 304 -19.59 5.46 -7.02
N LEU A 305 -18.39 5.13 -7.53
CA LEU A 305 -18.02 3.74 -7.78
C LEU A 305 -18.06 2.89 -6.51
N SER A 306 -17.67 3.45 -5.36
CA SER A 306 -17.76 2.73 -4.07
C SER A 306 -19.19 2.57 -3.56
N GLN A 307 -20.15 3.33 -4.11
CA GLN A 307 -21.58 3.30 -3.81
C GLN A 307 -22.42 2.49 -4.82
N ASN A 308 -21.77 1.58 -5.57
CA ASN A 308 -22.40 0.71 -6.58
C ASN A 308 -23.04 1.44 -7.77
N VAL A 309 -22.62 2.66 -8.08
CA VAL A 309 -22.97 3.32 -9.35
C VAL A 309 -22.15 2.68 -10.47
N THR A 310 -22.74 2.45 -11.64
CA THR A 310 -22.02 1.85 -12.78
C THR A 310 -20.87 2.75 -13.24
N PHE A 311 -19.76 2.14 -13.65
CA PHE A 311 -18.58 2.87 -14.15
C PHE A 311 -18.95 3.78 -15.33
N GLN A 312 -19.78 3.28 -16.24
CA GLN A 312 -20.26 4.04 -17.39
C GLN A 312 -20.95 5.34 -16.94
N SER A 313 -21.96 5.25 -16.07
CA SER A 313 -22.72 6.43 -15.62
C SER A 313 -21.85 7.43 -14.86
N ALA A 314 -20.92 6.93 -14.02
CA ALA A 314 -19.99 7.78 -13.28
C ALA A 314 -19.02 8.53 -14.20
N THR A 315 -18.49 7.86 -15.25
CA THR A 315 -17.54 8.44 -16.19
C THR A 315 -18.20 9.34 -17.21
N GLU A 316 -19.39 9.01 -17.72
CA GLU A 316 -20.14 9.88 -18.64
C GLU A 316 -20.45 11.23 -17.98
N GLN A 317 -20.95 11.19 -16.73
CA GLN A 317 -21.18 12.42 -15.98
C GLN A 317 -19.89 13.19 -15.67
N LEU A 318 -18.79 12.49 -15.41
CA LEU A 318 -17.49 13.11 -15.23
C LEU A 318 -17.06 13.85 -16.51
N MET A 319 -17.15 13.19 -17.66
CA MET A 319 -16.74 13.79 -18.94
C MET A 319 -17.52 15.08 -19.25
N LEU A 320 -18.83 15.11 -19.02
CA LEU A 320 -19.62 16.34 -19.18
C LEU A 320 -19.05 17.47 -18.33
N LYS A 321 -18.76 17.22 -17.06
CA LYS A 321 -18.20 18.24 -16.16
C LYS A 321 -16.79 18.69 -16.56
N LEU A 322 -15.96 17.79 -17.10
CA LEU A 322 -14.61 18.12 -17.55
C LEU A 322 -14.60 18.91 -18.88
N LEU A 323 -15.65 18.79 -19.69
CA LEU A 323 -15.84 19.53 -20.95
C LEU A 323 -16.51 20.89 -20.72
N GLU A 324 -17.38 21.03 -19.70
CA GLU A 324 -18.04 22.30 -19.35
C GLU A 324 -17.09 23.30 -18.69
N GLY A 325 -16.02 22.84 -18.07
CA GLY A 325 -14.98 23.65 -17.39
C GLY A 325 -13.75 23.83 -18.22
#